data_c885891b3b711896c608c16a1d8e8ebb
#
_entry.id   c885891b3b711896c608c16a1d8e8ebb
#
_cell.length_a   1.000
_cell.length_b   1.000
_cell.length_c   1.000
_cell.angle_alpha   90.00
_cell.angle_beta   90.00
_cell.angle_gamma   90.00
#
_symmetry.space_group_name_H-M   'P 1'
#
loop_
_entity.id
_entity.type
_entity.pdbx_description
1 polymer ?
#
loop_
_entity_poly.entity_id
_entity_poly.type
_entity_poly.pdbx_seq_one_letter_code
_entity_poly.pdbx_strand_id
1 'polypeptide(L)'
;HETANGAFGGWQGIYAGVSMIFLSYIGFDSIAANSAEAINPQKTMPRGILGSLVIAVVLFIAVSLVLIGVLPYQQYANSAEPVGLALRAAHHSGVATVVQTIAVLGMFTALIGMSMAGSRLIYSFGRDGMLPKWLGKLDEDNRPNRALWTLTIGAVLIGAFFPFAFLSQLISAGTLIAFMFVSLGIYALRRREGKDIPDPSFKMPFYPVLPALGFLASLLVFMGLDYQAKLYAGIWLVF
;
A
#
# COMPACT_ATOMS: atom_id res chain seq x y z
N HIS A 1 5.64 6.99 25.09
CA HIS A 1 4.52 7.86 25.44
C HIS A 1 3.36 7.00 25.85
N GLU A 2 2.87 7.25 27.05
CA GLU A 2 1.68 6.64 27.56
C GLU A 2 0.47 7.24 26.81
N THR A 3 -0.25 6.42 26.09
CA THR A 3 -1.64 6.73 25.76
C THR A 3 -2.48 6.57 26.99
N ALA A 4 -3.72 7.09 27.00
CA ALA A 4 -4.68 6.91 28.10
C ALA A 4 -4.85 5.45 28.57
N ASN A 5 -4.38 4.49 27.79
CA ASN A 5 -4.35 3.05 28.08
C ASN A 5 -2.93 2.52 28.42
N GLY A 6 -1.97 3.39 28.68
CA GLY A 6 -0.70 3.03 29.31
C GLY A 6 0.33 2.29 28.47
N ALA A 7 0.25 2.30 27.15
CA ALA A 7 1.00 1.28 26.42
C ALA A 7 2.09 1.71 25.46
N PHE A 8 2.28 2.98 25.12
CA PHE A 8 3.17 3.30 23.99
C PHE A 8 4.25 4.33 24.33
N GLY A 9 5.37 3.85 24.86
CA GLY A 9 6.59 4.63 25.05
C GLY A 9 7.82 3.93 24.48
N GLY A 10 8.87 4.69 24.18
CA GLY A 10 10.14 4.16 23.70
C GLY A 10 10.04 3.32 22.43
N TRP A 11 10.77 2.22 22.37
CA TRP A 11 10.83 1.34 21.21
C TRP A 11 9.51 0.69 20.84
N GLN A 12 8.65 0.38 21.81
CA GLN A 12 7.32 -0.18 21.56
C GLN A 12 6.41 0.81 20.82
N GLY A 13 6.48 2.10 21.20
CA GLY A 13 5.74 3.15 20.51
C GLY A 13 6.23 3.36 19.07
N ILE A 14 7.53 3.32 18.83
CA ILE A 14 8.10 3.37 17.48
C ILE A 14 7.61 2.19 16.66
N TYR A 15 7.68 0.98 17.19
CA TYR A 15 7.26 -0.24 16.52
C TYR A 15 5.76 -0.22 16.15
N ALA A 16 4.90 0.17 17.09
CA ALA A 16 3.47 0.32 16.83
C ALA A 16 3.21 1.41 15.76
N GLY A 17 3.94 2.54 15.83
CA GLY A 17 3.87 3.60 14.83
C GLY A 17 4.26 3.12 13.43
N VAL A 18 5.33 2.37 13.28
CA VAL A 18 5.75 1.78 12.00
C VAL A 18 4.66 0.90 11.40
N SER A 19 4.01 0.07 12.19
CA SER A 19 2.92 -0.79 11.72
C SER A 19 1.69 0.01 11.31
N MET A 20 1.36 1.08 12.04
CA MET A 20 0.22 1.97 11.71
C MET A 20 0.44 2.78 10.44
N ILE A 21 1.64 3.35 10.24
CA ILE A 21 1.93 4.19 9.07
C ILE A 21 2.23 3.36 7.82
N PHE A 22 2.36 2.05 7.91
CA PHE A 22 2.64 1.18 6.78
C PHE A 22 1.64 1.39 5.64
N LEU A 23 0.35 1.62 5.95
CA LEU A 23 -0.68 1.94 4.97
C LEU A 23 -0.29 3.11 4.06
N SER A 24 0.42 4.11 4.58
CA SER A 24 0.82 5.31 3.81
C SER A 24 1.84 5.01 2.71
N TYR A 25 2.51 3.86 2.79
CA TYR A 25 3.46 3.39 1.77
C TYR A 25 2.85 2.44 0.76
N ILE A 26 1.63 1.94 0.99
CA ILE A 26 0.93 1.05 0.05
C ILE A 26 0.59 1.82 -1.21
N GLY A 27 0.87 1.22 -2.36
CA GLY A 27 0.54 1.76 -3.67
C GLY A 27 1.71 1.75 -4.67
N PHE A 28 2.96 1.71 -4.20
CA PHE A 28 4.12 1.59 -5.10
C PHE A 28 4.11 0.26 -5.87
N ASP A 29 3.53 -0.77 -5.30
CA ASP A 29 3.35 -2.11 -5.88
C ASP A 29 2.26 -2.15 -6.94
N SER A 30 1.27 -1.24 -6.89
CA SER A 30 0.22 -1.14 -7.91
C SER A 30 0.76 -0.76 -9.29
N ILE A 31 1.95 -0.17 -9.36
CA ILE A 31 2.68 0.07 -10.61
C ILE A 31 2.91 -1.26 -11.34
N ALA A 32 3.21 -2.33 -10.62
CA ALA A 32 3.43 -3.66 -11.21
C ALA A 32 2.19 -4.22 -11.90
N ALA A 33 0.98 -3.93 -11.40
CA ALA A 33 -0.28 -4.34 -12.02
C ALA A 33 -0.51 -3.72 -13.40
N ASN A 34 0.13 -2.57 -13.69
CA ASN A 34 0.06 -1.86 -14.96
C ASN A 34 1.24 -2.18 -15.89
N SER A 35 2.03 -3.21 -15.58
CA SER A 35 3.23 -3.58 -16.35
C SER A 35 2.94 -3.94 -17.82
N ALA A 36 1.74 -4.44 -18.12
CA ALA A 36 1.33 -4.78 -19.49
C ALA A 36 1.23 -3.56 -20.42
N GLU A 37 1.08 -2.35 -19.88
CA GLU A 37 1.01 -1.09 -20.65
C GLU A 37 2.34 -0.37 -20.74
N ALA A 38 3.36 -0.84 -20.04
CA ALA A 38 4.65 -0.18 -19.97
C ALA A 38 5.52 -0.53 -21.18
N ILE A 39 6.21 0.49 -21.71
CA ILE A 39 7.25 0.30 -22.71
C ILE A 39 8.49 -0.27 -22.01
N ASN A 40 8.99 -1.43 -22.47
CA ASN A 40 10.12 -2.15 -21.87
C ASN A 40 9.95 -2.42 -20.36
N PRO A 41 8.90 -3.15 -19.94
CA PRO A 41 8.53 -3.30 -18.54
C PRO A 41 9.66 -3.87 -17.67
N GLN A 42 10.49 -4.75 -18.23
CA GLN A 42 11.62 -5.33 -17.50
C GLN A 42 12.66 -4.32 -17.00
N LYS A 43 12.78 -3.17 -17.65
CA LYS A 43 13.71 -2.08 -17.26
C LYS A 43 13.00 -0.94 -16.55
N THR A 44 11.79 -0.57 -17.02
CA THR A 44 11.07 0.59 -16.50
C THR A 44 10.37 0.29 -15.19
N MET A 45 9.82 -0.92 -15.00
CA MET A 45 9.11 -1.29 -13.77
C MET A 45 9.99 -1.23 -12.51
N PRO A 46 11.18 -1.89 -12.45
CA PRO A 46 12.02 -1.80 -11.27
C PRO A 46 12.43 -0.36 -10.94
N ARG A 47 12.76 0.44 -11.96
CA ARG A 47 13.15 1.84 -11.76
C ARG A 47 11.97 2.71 -11.29
N GLY A 48 10.80 2.50 -11.87
CA GLY A 48 9.58 3.21 -11.48
C GLY A 48 9.17 2.90 -10.04
N ILE A 49 9.15 1.63 -9.65
CA ILE A 49 8.79 1.20 -8.30
C ILE A 49 9.80 1.72 -7.27
N LEU A 50 11.09 1.50 -7.48
CA LEU A 50 12.13 1.97 -6.55
C LEU A 50 12.21 3.50 -6.51
N GLY A 51 12.13 4.16 -7.67
CA GLY A 51 12.18 5.62 -7.74
C GLY A 51 11.02 6.29 -7.04
N SER A 52 9.79 5.82 -7.26
CA SER A 52 8.59 6.35 -6.59
C SER A 52 8.66 6.15 -5.07
N LEU A 53 9.14 4.98 -4.62
CA LEU A 53 9.29 4.69 -3.20
C LEU A 53 10.32 5.61 -2.54
N VAL A 54 11.50 5.79 -3.16
CA VAL A 54 12.55 6.68 -2.63
C VAL A 54 12.04 8.12 -2.54
N ILE A 55 11.39 8.63 -3.59
CA ILE A 55 10.84 9.98 -3.58
C ILE A 55 9.79 10.13 -2.48
N ALA A 56 8.87 9.17 -2.35
CA ALA A 56 7.85 9.20 -1.31
C ALA A 56 8.46 9.20 0.09
N VAL A 57 9.45 8.35 0.36
CA VAL A 57 10.15 8.29 1.66
C VAL A 57 10.82 9.62 1.99
N VAL A 58 11.54 10.21 1.04
CA VAL A 58 12.21 11.50 1.24
C VAL A 58 11.19 12.60 1.55
N LEU A 59 10.09 12.67 0.80
CA LEU A 59 9.04 13.65 1.03
C LEU A 59 8.34 13.44 2.37
N PHE A 60 8.04 12.19 2.76
CA PHE A 60 7.41 11.89 4.05
C PHE A 60 8.31 12.28 5.22
N ILE A 61 9.61 12.00 5.14
CA ILE A 61 10.57 12.42 6.16
C ILE A 61 10.63 13.95 6.23
N ALA A 62 10.76 14.63 5.11
CA ALA A 62 10.84 16.09 5.06
C ALA A 62 9.61 16.75 5.66
N VAL A 63 8.40 16.33 5.26
CA VAL A 63 7.14 16.86 5.79
C VAL A 63 7.01 16.57 7.29
N SER A 64 7.34 15.36 7.73
CA SER A 64 7.27 14.98 9.15
C SER A 64 8.20 15.83 10.01
N LEU A 65 9.42 16.08 9.56
CA LEU A 65 10.37 16.95 10.27
C LEU A 65 9.86 18.38 10.39
N VAL A 66 9.29 18.94 9.33
CA VAL A 66 8.69 20.27 9.36
C VAL A 66 7.51 20.32 10.34
N LEU A 67 6.60 19.33 10.28
CA LEU A 67 5.44 19.29 11.17
C LEU A 67 5.84 19.27 12.64
N ILE A 68 6.80 18.41 13.02
CA ILE A 68 7.30 18.31 14.40
C ILE A 68 8.00 19.61 14.84
N GLY A 69 8.64 20.32 13.88
CA GLY A 69 9.25 21.63 14.14
C GLY A 69 8.26 22.77 14.36
N VAL A 70 7.06 22.67 13.79
CA VAL A 70 6.01 23.73 13.90
C VAL A 70 5.18 23.57 15.18
N LEU A 71 4.74 22.35 15.49
CA LEU A 71 3.89 22.07 16.65
C LEU A 71 4.35 20.80 17.38
N PRO A 72 4.18 20.73 18.71
CA PRO A 72 4.39 19.52 19.48
C PRO A 72 3.48 18.39 18.96
N TYR A 73 4.02 17.18 18.86
CA TYR A 73 3.31 16.01 18.27
C TYR A 73 1.97 15.70 18.97
N GLN A 74 1.81 16.05 20.26
CA GLN A 74 0.54 15.85 20.99
C GLN A 74 -0.63 16.63 20.38
N GLN A 75 -0.37 17.77 19.75
CA GLN A 75 -1.41 18.60 19.14
C GLN A 75 -1.92 18.01 17.82
N TYR A 76 -1.16 17.11 17.20
CA TYR A 76 -1.62 16.39 16.01
C TYR A 76 -2.50 15.19 16.34
N ALA A 77 -2.59 14.80 17.61
CA ALA A 77 -3.45 13.69 18.03
C ALA A 77 -4.90 13.93 17.61
N ASN A 78 -5.51 12.95 16.94
CA ASN A 78 -6.87 13.01 16.41
C ASN A 78 -7.13 14.09 15.33
N SER A 79 -6.09 14.71 14.76
CA SER A 79 -6.25 15.62 13.64
C SER A 79 -6.40 14.84 12.33
N ALA A 80 -7.48 15.09 11.60
CA ALA A 80 -7.67 14.57 10.25
C ALA A 80 -6.80 15.30 9.20
N GLU A 81 -6.24 16.47 9.55
CA GLU A 81 -5.51 17.36 8.65
C GLU A 81 -4.25 17.94 9.30
N PRO A 82 -3.25 17.12 9.60
CA PRO A 82 -2.07 17.59 10.35
C PRO A 82 -1.32 18.73 9.65
N VAL A 83 -1.20 18.71 8.32
CA VAL A 83 -0.55 19.78 7.56
C VAL A 83 -1.35 21.08 7.61
N GLY A 84 -2.67 21.01 7.48
CA GLY A 84 -3.55 22.17 7.62
C GLY A 84 -3.48 22.78 9.01
N LEU A 85 -3.44 21.94 10.05
CA LEU A 85 -3.30 22.40 11.44
C LEU A 85 -1.98 23.15 11.65
N ALA A 86 -0.87 22.61 11.17
CA ALA A 86 0.44 23.28 11.27
C ALA A 86 0.48 24.61 10.54
N LEU A 87 -0.08 24.69 9.34
CA LEU A 87 -0.13 25.93 8.56
C LEU A 87 -1.01 27.00 9.22
N ARG A 88 -2.13 26.63 9.83
CA ARG A 88 -2.98 27.56 10.60
C ARG A 88 -2.26 28.04 11.85
N ALA A 89 -1.55 27.18 12.55
CA ALA A 89 -0.75 27.55 13.71
C ALA A 89 0.40 28.50 13.33
N ALA A 90 0.94 28.40 12.14
CA ALA A 90 1.93 29.31 11.56
C ALA A 90 1.29 30.57 10.95
N HIS A 91 0.03 30.85 11.23
CA HIS A 91 -0.72 32.02 10.70
C HIS A 91 -0.89 32.09 9.18
N HIS A 92 -0.79 30.95 8.50
CA HIS A 92 -0.95 30.80 7.05
C HIS A 92 -2.26 30.09 6.66
N SER A 93 -3.39 30.55 7.17
CA SER A 93 -4.71 29.91 6.97
C SER A 93 -5.14 29.83 5.50
N GLY A 94 -4.82 30.81 4.67
CA GLY A 94 -5.10 30.78 3.24
C GLY A 94 -4.33 29.66 2.52
N VAL A 95 -3.05 29.50 2.85
CA VAL A 95 -2.22 28.41 2.32
C VAL A 95 -2.74 27.05 2.79
N ALA A 96 -3.19 26.93 4.04
CA ALA A 96 -3.80 25.71 4.56
C ALA A 96 -4.99 25.27 3.72
N THR A 97 -5.89 26.19 3.36
CA THR A 97 -7.05 25.88 2.52
C THR A 97 -6.65 25.41 1.13
N VAL A 98 -5.67 26.05 0.50
CA VAL A 98 -5.15 25.65 -0.81
C VAL A 98 -4.55 24.24 -0.75
N VAL A 99 -3.69 23.97 0.24
CA VAL A 99 -3.06 22.65 0.43
C VAL A 99 -4.12 21.56 0.65
N GLN A 100 -5.15 21.84 1.44
CA GLN A 100 -6.25 20.89 1.65
C GLN A 100 -7.03 20.61 0.37
N THR A 101 -7.31 21.64 -0.42
CA THR A 101 -7.99 21.48 -1.72
C THR A 101 -7.16 20.60 -2.65
N ILE A 102 -5.85 20.86 -2.73
CA ILE A 102 -4.93 20.03 -3.53
C ILE A 102 -4.88 18.60 -3.00
N ALA A 103 -4.89 18.40 -1.68
CA ALA A 103 -4.90 17.06 -1.08
C ALA A 103 -6.17 16.26 -1.47
N VAL A 104 -7.34 16.91 -1.45
CA VAL A 104 -8.60 16.30 -1.90
C VAL A 104 -8.52 15.88 -3.37
N LEU A 105 -8.03 16.75 -4.25
CA LEU A 105 -7.82 16.44 -5.67
C LEU A 105 -6.82 15.27 -5.85
N GLY A 106 -5.75 15.26 -5.04
CA GLY A 106 -4.79 14.16 -5.00
C GLY A 106 -5.42 12.83 -4.61
N MET A 107 -6.35 12.81 -3.65
CA MET A 107 -7.08 11.60 -3.26
C MET A 107 -7.93 11.04 -4.42
N PHE A 108 -8.60 11.90 -5.21
CA PHE A 108 -9.30 11.45 -6.41
C PHE A 108 -8.36 10.80 -7.43
N THR A 109 -7.19 11.40 -7.65
CA THR A 109 -6.18 10.83 -8.57
C THR A 109 -5.68 9.46 -8.08
N ALA A 110 -5.42 9.34 -6.79
CA ALA A 110 -5.03 8.06 -6.18
C ALA A 110 -6.12 7.00 -6.31
N LEU A 111 -7.38 7.39 -6.11
CA LEU A 111 -8.54 6.48 -6.25
C LEU A 111 -8.66 5.95 -7.69
N ILE A 112 -8.45 6.79 -8.69
CA ILE A 112 -8.44 6.38 -10.11
C ILE A 112 -7.32 5.36 -10.35
N GLY A 113 -6.10 5.64 -9.91
CA GLY A 113 -4.95 4.75 -10.05
C GLY A 113 -5.17 3.39 -9.38
N MET A 114 -5.68 3.39 -8.14
CA MET A 114 -6.02 2.16 -7.42
C MET A 114 -7.14 1.37 -8.09
N SER A 115 -8.16 2.06 -8.63
CA SER A 115 -9.26 1.41 -9.35
C SER A 115 -8.78 0.75 -10.64
N MET A 116 -7.86 1.39 -11.36
CA MET A 116 -7.23 0.78 -12.54
C MET A 116 -6.45 -0.48 -12.17
N ALA A 117 -5.57 -0.41 -11.20
CA ALA A 117 -4.77 -1.55 -10.75
C ALA A 117 -5.65 -2.69 -10.22
N GLY A 118 -6.62 -2.38 -9.37
CA GLY A 118 -7.53 -3.35 -8.78
C GLY A 118 -8.41 -4.06 -9.81
N SER A 119 -8.95 -3.31 -10.80
CA SER A 119 -9.75 -3.91 -11.87
C SER A 119 -8.94 -4.91 -12.72
N ARG A 120 -7.66 -4.65 -12.95
CA ARG A 120 -6.76 -5.54 -13.68
C ARG A 120 -6.41 -6.79 -12.89
N LEU A 121 -6.25 -6.68 -11.57
CA LEU A 121 -6.05 -7.85 -10.70
C LEU A 121 -7.27 -8.74 -10.69
N ILE A 122 -8.49 -8.18 -10.52
CA ILE A 122 -9.73 -8.95 -10.55
C ILE A 122 -9.92 -9.62 -11.92
N TYR A 123 -9.61 -8.91 -13.01
CA TYR A 123 -9.62 -9.46 -14.36
C TYR A 123 -8.66 -10.65 -14.49
N SER A 124 -7.41 -10.52 -14.03
CA SER A 124 -6.42 -11.59 -14.08
C SER A 124 -6.90 -12.82 -13.32
N PHE A 125 -7.42 -12.64 -12.11
CA PHE A 125 -7.94 -13.75 -11.30
C PHE A 125 -9.16 -14.41 -11.95
N GLY A 126 -10.02 -13.65 -12.63
CA GLY A 126 -11.15 -14.18 -13.40
C GLY A 126 -10.67 -14.97 -14.63
N ARG A 127 -9.64 -14.48 -15.32
CA ARG A 127 -9.03 -15.15 -16.48
C ARG A 127 -8.34 -16.47 -16.08
N ASP A 128 -7.61 -16.45 -14.97
CA ASP A 128 -6.83 -17.60 -14.48
C ASP A 128 -7.72 -18.64 -13.75
N GLY A 129 -9.03 -18.35 -13.60
CA GLY A 129 -10.01 -19.29 -13.02
C GLY A 129 -10.09 -19.26 -11.48
N MET A 130 -9.39 -18.35 -10.82
CA MET A 130 -9.45 -18.15 -9.37
C MET A 130 -10.74 -17.41 -8.93
N LEU A 131 -11.29 -16.58 -9.81
CA LEU A 131 -12.58 -15.91 -9.66
C LEU A 131 -13.53 -16.32 -10.79
N PRO A 132 -14.82 -16.05 -10.68
CA PRO A 132 -15.80 -16.36 -11.74
C PRO A 132 -15.35 -15.86 -13.11
N LYS A 133 -15.40 -16.72 -14.12
CA LYS A 133 -14.87 -16.46 -15.49
C LYS A 133 -15.47 -15.22 -16.18
N TRP A 134 -16.65 -14.74 -15.76
CA TRP A 134 -17.25 -13.55 -16.31
C TRP A 134 -16.50 -12.26 -15.98
N LEU A 135 -15.72 -12.27 -14.87
CA LEU A 135 -14.82 -11.17 -14.48
C LEU A 135 -13.56 -11.12 -15.36
N GLY A 136 -13.14 -12.25 -15.93
CA GLY A 136 -12.02 -12.35 -16.85
C GLY A 136 -12.36 -12.02 -18.30
N LYS A 137 -13.46 -11.31 -18.58
CA LYS A 137 -13.84 -10.87 -19.92
C LYS A 137 -13.56 -9.39 -20.11
N LEU A 138 -12.96 -9.05 -21.25
CA LEU A 138 -12.79 -7.68 -21.72
C LEU A 138 -14.03 -7.23 -22.52
N ASP A 139 -14.24 -5.94 -22.60
CA ASP A 139 -15.22 -5.33 -23.52
C ASP A 139 -14.62 -5.14 -24.94
N GLU A 140 -15.40 -4.50 -25.83
CA GLU A 140 -15.00 -4.24 -27.21
C GLU A 140 -13.75 -3.37 -27.32
N ASP A 141 -13.48 -2.51 -26.31
CA ASP A 141 -12.31 -1.65 -26.22
C ASP A 141 -11.12 -2.28 -25.48
N ASN A 142 -11.14 -3.59 -25.24
CA ASN A 142 -10.15 -4.33 -24.45
C ASN A 142 -9.98 -3.83 -22.99
N ARG A 143 -11.07 -3.33 -22.39
CA ARG A 143 -11.09 -2.83 -21.02
C ARG A 143 -11.79 -3.84 -20.08
N PRO A 144 -11.30 -4.02 -18.84
CA PRO A 144 -11.91 -4.92 -17.86
C PRO A 144 -13.11 -4.27 -17.14
N ASN A 145 -14.10 -3.77 -17.87
CA ASN A 145 -15.23 -3.02 -17.34
C ASN A 145 -16.03 -3.80 -16.28
N ARG A 146 -16.21 -5.11 -16.47
CA ARG A 146 -16.92 -5.94 -15.49
C ARG A 146 -16.19 -6.02 -14.17
N ALA A 147 -14.87 -6.20 -14.22
CA ALA A 147 -14.01 -6.20 -13.03
C ALA A 147 -14.02 -4.82 -12.36
N LEU A 148 -13.98 -3.73 -13.13
CA LEU A 148 -14.04 -2.36 -12.60
C LEU A 148 -15.36 -2.08 -11.86
N TRP A 149 -16.52 -2.42 -12.46
CA TRP A 149 -17.79 -2.23 -11.80
C TRP A 149 -17.93 -3.08 -10.54
N THR A 150 -17.47 -4.32 -10.56
CA THR A 150 -17.48 -5.21 -9.39
C THR A 150 -16.61 -4.62 -8.27
N LEU A 151 -15.40 -4.15 -8.61
CA LEU A 151 -14.52 -3.47 -7.66
C LEU A 151 -15.19 -2.24 -7.06
N THR A 152 -15.74 -1.36 -7.89
CA THR A 152 -16.34 -0.10 -7.46
C THR A 152 -17.55 -0.34 -6.55
N ILE A 153 -18.46 -1.21 -6.94
CA ILE A 153 -19.64 -1.55 -6.11
C ILE A 153 -19.19 -2.17 -4.79
N GLY A 154 -18.25 -3.13 -4.82
CA GLY A 154 -17.69 -3.75 -3.63
C GLY A 154 -17.03 -2.73 -2.71
N ALA A 155 -16.21 -1.83 -3.25
CA ALA A 155 -15.53 -0.79 -2.48
C ALA A 155 -16.51 0.19 -1.81
N VAL A 156 -17.57 0.61 -2.53
CA VAL A 156 -18.62 1.49 -1.98
C VAL A 156 -19.37 0.78 -0.84
N LEU A 157 -19.77 -0.47 -1.03
CA LEU A 157 -20.48 -1.23 -0.01
C LEU A 157 -19.59 -1.44 1.23
N ILE A 158 -18.37 -1.90 1.06
CA ILE A 158 -17.44 -2.13 2.18
C ILE A 158 -17.13 -0.81 2.88
N GLY A 159 -16.82 0.26 2.13
CA GLY A 159 -16.53 1.57 2.71
C GLY A 159 -17.70 2.22 3.45
N ALA A 160 -18.95 1.90 3.06
CA ALA A 160 -20.14 2.41 3.73
C ALA A 160 -20.41 1.73 5.08
N PHE A 161 -20.04 0.44 5.23
CA PHE A 161 -20.38 -0.34 6.43
C PHE A 161 -19.24 -0.43 7.45
N PHE A 162 -17.99 -0.28 7.04
CA PHE A 162 -16.84 -0.48 7.93
C PHE A 162 -16.09 0.83 8.20
N PRO A 163 -15.63 1.07 9.45
CA PRO A 163 -14.87 2.25 9.80
C PRO A 163 -13.47 2.21 9.17
N PHE A 164 -12.94 3.39 8.82
CA PHE A 164 -11.63 3.55 8.17
C PHE A 164 -10.50 2.86 8.95
N ALA A 165 -10.50 2.98 10.29
CA ALA A 165 -9.47 2.35 11.13
C ALA A 165 -9.42 0.83 10.96
N PHE A 166 -10.57 0.18 10.87
CA PHE A 166 -10.66 -1.26 10.62
C PHE A 166 -10.17 -1.63 9.22
N LEU A 167 -10.64 -0.90 8.19
CA LEU A 167 -10.25 -1.15 6.81
C LEU A 167 -8.75 -0.95 6.59
N SER A 168 -8.16 0.10 7.17
CA SER A 168 -6.73 0.38 7.04
C SER A 168 -5.85 -0.74 7.62
N GLN A 169 -6.24 -1.28 8.76
CA GLN A 169 -5.56 -2.41 9.40
C GLN A 169 -5.70 -3.70 8.58
N LEU A 170 -6.88 -3.96 8.05
CA LEU A 170 -7.14 -5.14 7.22
C LEU A 170 -6.37 -5.10 5.90
N ILE A 171 -6.33 -3.92 5.23
CA ILE A 171 -5.53 -3.70 4.02
C ILE A 171 -4.05 -3.91 4.30
N SER A 172 -3.54 -3.34 5.40
CA SER A 172 -2.14 -3.50 5.80
C SER A 172 -1.80 -4.97 6.05
N ALA A 173 -2.67 -5.71 6.74
CA ALA A 173 -2.47 -7.13 6.98
C ALA A 173 -2.42 -7.95 5.68
N GLY A 174 -3.36 -7.74 4.77
CA GLY A 174 -3.41 -8.43 3.48
C GLY A 174 -2.18 -8.14 2.62
N THR A 175 -1.77 -6.87 2.55
CA THR A 175 -0.59 -6.46 1.78
C THR A 175 0.71 -7.05 2.36
N LEU A 176 0.87 -7.05 3.67
CA LEU A 176 2.05 -7.65 4.33
C LEU A 176 2.14 -9.15 4.09
N ILE A 177 1.00 -9.86 4.13
CA ILE A 177 0.94 -11.27 3.77
C ILE A 177 1.37 -11.47 2.31
N ALA A 178 0.85 -10.67 1.39
CA ALA A 178 1.26 -10.72 -0.02
C ALA A 178 2.77 -10.48 -0.18
N PHE A 179 3.34 -9.52 0.52
CA PHE A 179 4.79 -9.25 0.49
C PHE A 179 5.62 -10.40 1.06
N MET A 180 5.15 -11.08 2.10
CA MET A 180 5.80 -12.30 2.60
C MET A 180 5.82 -13.39 1.53
N PHE A 181 4.70 -13.66 0.87
CA PHE A 181 4.64 -14.65 -0.21
C PHE A 181 5.47 -14.27 -1.42
N VAL A 182 5.45 -13.01 -1.84
CA VAL A 182 6.31 -12.51 -2.94
C VAL A 182 7.78 -12.69 -2.59
N SER A 183 8.19 -12.38 -1.36
CA SER A 183 9.59 -12.55 -0.92
C SER A 183 10.01 -14.02 -0.96
N LEU A 184 9.15 -14.94 -0.54
CA LEU A 184 9.42 -16.38 -0.63
C LEU A 184 9.37 -16.88 -2.08
N GLY A 185 8.45 -16.35 -2.89
CA GLY A 185 8.28 -16.70 -4.29
C GLY A 185 9.53 -16.48 -5.14
N ILE A 186 10.35 -15.49 -4.78
CA ILE A 186 11.62 -15.23 -5.48
C ILE A 186 12.56 -16.44 -5.44
N TYR A 187 12.59 -17.19 -4.34
CA TYR A 187 13.41 -18.42 -4.27
C TYR A 187 12.95 -19.49 -5.24
N ALA A 188 11.63 -19.65 -5.43
CA ALA A 188 11.06 -20.58 -6.38
C ALA A 188 11.33 -20.13 -7.83
N LEU A 189 11.15 -18.83 -8.12
CA LEU A 189 11.40 -18.26 -9.44
C LEU A 189 12.87 -18.41 -9.87
N ARG A 190 13.80 -18.09 -8.96
CA ARG A 190 15.25 -18.22 -9.22
C ARG A 190 15.70 -19.63 -9.55
N ARG A 191 15.04 -20.66 -9.01
CA ARG A 191 15.33 -22.07 -9.34
C ARG A 191 14.87 -22.45 -10.74
N ARG A 192 13.93 -21.69 -11.31
CA ARG A 192 13.32 -21.92 -12.62
C ARG A 192 13.91 -21.03 -13.72
N GLU A 193 14.69 -20.01 -13.38
CA GLU A 193 15.39 -19.16 -14.35
C GLU A 193 16.32 -20.00 -15.23
N GLY A 194 16.26 -19.75 -16.55
CA GLY A 194 17.05 -20.48 -17.55
C GLY A 194 16.60 -21.92 -17.83
N LYS A 195 15.52 -22.39 -17.18
CA LYS A 195 14.91 -23.70 -17.45
C LYS A 195 13.56 -23.55 -18.13
N ASP A 196 12.56 -23.10 -17.33
CA ASP A 196 11.17 -22.95 -17.78
C ASP A 196 10.79 -21.50 -18.00
N ILE A 197 11.57 -20.56 -17.47
CA ILE A 197 11.31 -19.12 -17.51
C ILE A 197 12.53 -18.43 -18.15
N PRO A 198 12.32 -17.48 -19.10
CA PRO A 198 13.42 -16.74 -19.69
C PRO A 198 14.15 -15.91 -18.63
N ASP A 199 15.45 -15.72 -18.82
CA ASP A 199 16.28 -14.93 -17.90
C ASP A 199 15.77 -13.49 -17.81
N PRO A 200 15.52 -12.98 -16.59
CA PRO A 200 15.09 -11.60 -16.39
C PRO A 200 16.25 -10.63 -16.65
N SER A 201 15.96 -9.49 -17.25
CA SER A 201 16.96 -8.43 -17.43
C SER A 201 17.31 -7.70 -16.13
N PHE A 202 16.43 -7.75 -15.12
CA PHE A 202 16.69 -7.25 -13.77
C PHE A 202 16.85 -8.43 -12.80
N LYS A 203 18.03 -8.55 -12.23
CA LYS A 203 18.31 -9.54 -11.17
C LYS A 203 18.45 -8.80 -9.84
N MET A 204 17.67 -9.24 -8.84
CA MET A 204 17.72 -8.68 -7.50
C MET A 204 19.15 -8.78 -6.93
N PRO A 205 19.72 -7.66 -6.46
CA PRO A 205 21.04 -7.68 -5.80
C PRO A 205 20.96 -8.43 -4.45
N PHE A 206 22.12 -8.82 -3.94
CA PHE A 206 22.26 -9.48 -2.63
C PHE A 206 21.36 -10.72 -2.41
N TYR A 207 21.03 -11.45 -3.48
CA TYR A 207 20.39 -12.75 -3.35
C TYR A 207 21.37 -13.74 -2.67
N PRO A 208 20.95 -14.58 -1.70
CA PRO A 208 19.57 -14.82 -1.21
C PRO A 208 19.16 -13.97 0.02
N VAL A 209 19.95 -13.02 0.47
CA VAL A 209 19.76 -12.31 1.74
C VAL A 209 18.58 -11.32 1.67
N LEU A 210 18.49 -10.57 0.59
CA LEU A 210 17.47 -9.50 0.48
C LEU A 210 16.02 -10.02 0.52
N PRO A 211 15.66 -11.15 -0.13
CA PRO A 211 14.32 -11.74 0.02
C PRO A 211 14.03 -12.20 1.45
N ALA A 212 15.04 -12.78 2.15
CA ALA A 212 14.86 -13.17 3.54
C ALA A 212 14.60 -11.96 4.45
N LEU A 213 15.34 -10.88 4.25
CA LEU A 213 15.13 -9.62 4.98
C LEU A 213 13.76 -9.02 4.66
N GLY A 214 13.31 -9.07 3.40
CA GLY A 214 11.98 -8.62 3.00
C GLY A 214 10.86 -9.42 3.69
N PHE A 215 11.01 -10.73 3.76
CA PHE A 215 10.07 -11.59 4.50
C PHE A 215 10.05 -11.25 6.00
N LEU A 216 11.22 -11.16 6.64
CA LEU A 216 11.33 -10.86 8.07
C LEU A 216 10.79 -9.46 8.40
N ALA A 217 11.10 -8.46 7.59
CA ALA A 217 10.59 -7.10 7.78
C ALA A 217 9.06 -7.08 7.68
N SER A 218 8.49 -7.73 6.65
CA SER A 218 7.03 -7.83 6.50
C SER A 218 6.37 -8.56 7.67
N LEU A 219 6.98 -9.63 8.15
CA LEU A 219 6.52 -10.38 9.32
C LEU A 219 6.57 -9.52 10.59
N LEU A 220 7.66 -8.79 10.82
CA LEU A 220 7.79 -7.90 11.98
C LEU A 220 6.70 -6.83 11.97
N VAL A 221 6.48 -6.15 10.83
CA VAL A 221 5.43 -5.13 10.71
C VAL A 221 4.05 -5.76 10.92
N PHE A 222 3.80 -6.94 10.37
CA PHE A 222 2.54 -7.68 10.55
C PHE A 222 2.26 -8.02 12.02
N MET A 223 3.28 -8.43 12.76
CA MET A 223 3.14 -8.72 14.19
C MET A 223 2.79 -7.48 15.02
N GLY A 224 3.15 -6.29 14.55
CA GLY A 224 2.80 -5.01 15.16
C GLY A 224 1.39 -4.51 14.88
N LEU A 225 0.63 -5.14 13.99
CA LEU A 225 -0.77 -4.80 13.73
C LEU A 225 -1.68 -5.22 14.89
N ASP A 226 -2.89 -4.65 14.91
CA ASP A 226 -3.90 -5.00 15.90
C ASP A 226 -4.29 -6.48 15.86
N TYR A 227 -4.65 -7.02 17.00
CA TYR A 227 -5.05 -8.43 17.12
C TYR A 227 -6.22 -8.80 16.21
N GLN A 228 -7.20 -7.90 16.09
CA GLN A 228 -8.37 -8.12 15.23
C GLN A 228 -7.97 -8.25 13.75
N ALA A 229 -7.09 -7.39 13.25
CA ALA A 229 -6.61 -7.47 11.88
C ALA A 229 -5.87 -8.79 11.60
N LYS A 230 -5.05 -9.23 12.53
CA LYS A 230 -4.35 -10.53 12.44
C LYS A 230 -5.32 -11.71 12.46
N LEU A 231 -6.36 -11.66 13.29
CA LEU A 231 -7.39 -12.70 13.36
C LEU A 231 -8.17 -12.81 12.04
N TYR A 232 -8.67 -11.69 11.52
CA TYR A 232 -9.39 -11.67 10.24
C TYR A 232 -8.52 -12.07 9.05
N ALA A 233 -7.28 -11.64 9.02
CA ALA A 233 -6.32 -12.06 8.01
C ALA A 233 -6.02 -13.57 8.09
N GLY A 234 -5.91 -14.12 9.30
CA GLY A 234 -5.75 -15.56 9.53
C GLY A 234 -6.96 -16.37 9.08
N ILE A 235 -8.17 -15.90 9.39
CA ILE A 235 -9.41 -16.53 8.93
C ILE A 235 -9.44 -16.55 7.39
N TRP A 236 -9.12 -15.41 6.75
CA TRP A 236 -9.12 -15.30 5.28
C TRP A 236 -8.09 -16.22 4.60
N LEU A 237 -6.98 -16.53 5.25
CA LEU A 237 -5.97 -17.46 4.70
C LEU A 237 -6.39 -18.93 4.74
N VAL A 238 -7.37 -19.28 5.59
CA VAL A 238 -7.85 -20.67 5.76
C VAL A 238 -9.00 -20.97 4.80
N PHE A 239 -9.73 -19.96 4.32
CA PHE A 239 -10.82 -20.09 3.35
C PHE A 239 -10.39 -19.69 1.94
#